data_789cfac72dda045cb8d9fe13d476b8e9
#
_entry.id   789cfac72dda045cb8d9fe13d476b8e9
#
_cell.length_a   1.000
_cell.length_b   1.000
_cell.length_c   1.000
_cell.angle_alpha   90.00
_cell.angle_beta   90.00
_cell.angle_gamma   90.00
#
_symmetry.space_group_name_H-M   'P 1'
#
loop_
_entity.id
_entity.type
_entity.pdbx_description
1 polymer ?
#
loop_
_entity_poly.entity_id
_entity_poly.type
_entity_poly.pdbx_seq_one_letter_code
_entity_poly.pdbx_strand_id
1 'polypeptide(L)'
;MKKKNILLLLLLLIVALTSAQAPKKIRLVSAEKATRNDLMSPGIEHIVGNAIFEHEGAYLYCDSALLNETTNNLNCFGHVRIKSGDTLTLSGDKLDYAGDTRIAKITGEVVKMVDKQTTLLTDYINYDRNSNSAYYETGGIITSRDNNKDDNRLTSRKGYYYTKLKEYFFMDKVELKNKRYTMNSDSLIYFTDTKIAFFRGPTTIKGKDQDLYCESGWYNTDIDIGSLTKHAKVVNDKRILTGDSIYFDRANDIGKGYRNVTVLDTANNIILKGNYGAFWNKKGFGFMTQKAMAIMIQKKKDSLFMHADTLRATFDTAHNTKILFAYHKVKFFNDSLQGMCDSLAFITKDSILNLYKSPVIWSGKNQLSADTIRLFTVNKQVSKMVMYSTALIVSRDTLENFNQVKGKLMTAFFKDNKLIRINVDGSAESLYYVREEDHLLIGVNKAISSSMIIYMDDLQKVKKITWIQKPTNVLYPERVLPAEEKRLRDFKWVETGRPLKKADIFN
;
A
#
# COMPACT_ATOMS: atom_id res chain seq x y z
N MET A 1 58.92 -13.33 38.93
CA MET A 1 57.78 -13.78 39.70
C MET A 1 57.15 -12.73 40.65
N LYS A 2 57.83 -11.64 41.01
CA LYS A 2 57.25 -10.63 41.96
C LYS A 2 56.20 -9.65 41.37
N LYS A 3 56.19 -9.37 40.06
CA LYS A 3 55.23 -8.45 39.46
C LYS A 3 53.83 -9.04 39.24
N LYS A 4 53.67 -10.39 39.07
CA LYS A 4 52.38 -11.05 38.90
C LYS A 4 51.55 -11.09 40.20
N ASN A 5 52.22 -11.18 41.34
CA ASN A 5 51.52 -11.25 42.62
C ASN A 5 50.99 -9.90 43.09
N ILE A 6 51.66 -8.79 42.70
CA ILE A 6 51.20 -7.43 42.99
C ILE A 6 49.94 -7.10 42.21
N LEU A 7 49.85 -7.53 40.92
CA LEU A 7 48.66 -7.33 40.10
C LEU A 7 47.44 -8.13 40.59
N LEU A 8 47.65 -9.35 41.12
CA LEU A 8 46.61 -10.18 41.71
C LEU A 8 46.10 -9.59 43.04
N LEU A 9 47.01 -9.01 43.85
CA LEU A 9 46.61 -8.33 45.09
C LEU A 9 45.84 -7.01 44.83
N LEU A 10 46.20 -6.26 43.77
CA LEU A 10 45.45 -5.08 43.35
C LEU A 10 44.06 -5.43 42.79
N LEU A 11 43.93 -6.54 42.05
CA LEU A 11 42.62 -7.04 41.57
C LEU A 11 41.71 -7.49 42.73
N LEU A 12 42.26 -8.14 43.75
CA LEU A 12 41.53 -8.53 44.95
C LEU A 12 41.14 -7.33 45.83
N LEU A 13 41.93 -6.25 45.83
CA LEU A 13 41.58 -5.00 46.55
C LEU A 13 40.46 -4.21 45.84
N ILE A 14 40.37 -4.29 44.47
CA ILE A 14 39.32 -3.65 43.71
C ILE A 14 37.98 -4.40 43.89
N VAL A 15 37.99 -5.71 44.07
CA VAL A 15 36.77 -6.53 44.35
C VAL A 15 36.25 -6.29 45.77
N ALA A 16 37.13 -5.89 46.72
CA ALA A 16 36.71 -5.62 48.11
C ALA A 16 36.09 -4.21 48.30
N LEU A 17 36.15 -3.32 47.28
CA LEU A 17 35.59 -1.97 47.34
C LEU A 17 34.18 -1.84 46.75
N THR A 18 33.58 -2.94 46.24
CA THR A 18 32.12 -2.98 46.05
C THR A 18 31.47 -3.22 47.42
N SER A 19 31.56 -2.25 48.31
CA SER A 19 30.73 -2.22 49.49
C SER A 19 29.30 -2.14 49.00
N ALA A 20 28.54 -3.24 49.13
CA ALA A 20 27.09 -3.23 48.99
C ALA A 20 26.60 -2.15 49.99
N GLN A 21 26.24 -1.00 49.48
CA GLN A 21 25.66 0.06 50.33
C GLN A 21 24.41 -0.53 50.96
N ALA A 22 24.37 -0.60 52.28
CA ALA A 22 23.22 -1.11 53.00
C ALA A 22 21.96 -0.37 52.50
N PRO A 23 20.86 -1.08 52.23
CA PRO A 23 19.66 -0.44 51.73
C PRO A 23 19.23 0.68 52.70
N LYS A 24 19.00 1.85 52.12
CA LYS A 24 18.54 2.99 52.91
C LYS A 24 17.16 2.66 53.52
N LYS A 25 16.95 3.07 54.76
CA LYS A 25 15.68 2.83 55.45
C LYS A 25 14.63 3.86 55.04
N ILE A 26 13.37 3.44 55.00
CA ILE A 26 12.23 4.33 54.86
C ILE A 26 12.18 5.20 56.09
N ARG A 27 12.08 6.51 55.91
CA ARG A 27 12.10 7.50 57.00
C ARG A 27 10.74 8.18 57.12
N LEU A 28 10.17 8.19 58.28
CA LEU A 28 9.01 9.04 58.64
C LEU A 28 9.45 10.50 58.69
N VAL A 29 8.81 11.34 57.87
CA VAL A 29 9.09 12.78 57.82
C VAL A 29 8.12 13.54 58.72
N SER A 30 6.81 13.19 58.66
CA SER A 30 5.76 13.84 59.44
C SER A 30 4.56 12.93 59.60
N ALA A 31 3.88 13.01 60.71
CA ALA A 31 2.56 12.42 60.99
C ALA A 31 1.95 13.09 62.21
N GLU A 32 0.65 12.94 62.42
CA GLU A 32 0.00 13.44 63.64
C GLU A 32 0.30 12.53 64.83
N LYS A 33 0.32 11.21 64.63
CA LYS A 33 0.57 10.24 65.69
C LYS A 33 1.31 9.03 65.16
N ALA A 34 2.33 8.58 65.86
CA ALA A 34 3.04 7.32 65.64
C ALA A 34 3.04 6.52 66.95
N THR A 35 2.67 5.24 66.87
CA THR A 35 2.61 4.34 68.03
C THR A 35 3.23 3.01 67.67
N ARG A 36 3.99 2.46 68.63
CA ARG A 36 4.63 1.13 68.52
C ARG A 36 4.23 0.28 69.71
N ASN A 37 3.80 -0.94 69.45
CA ASN A 37 3.51 -1.90 70.52
C ASN A 37 4.15 -3.26 70.14
N ASP A 38 5.38 -3.46 70.57
CA ASP A 38 6.16 -4.65 70.26
C ASP A 38 5.62 -5.94 70.90
N LEU A 39 4.72 -5.85 71.86
CA LEU A 39 4.03 -7.03 72.43
C LEU A 39 2.94 -7.58 71.51
N MET A 40 2.25 -6.70 70.77
CA MET A 40 1.17 -7.07 69.87
C MET A 40 1.65 -7.22 68.43
N SER A 41 2.60 -6.39 67.98
CA SER A 41 3.11 -6.33 66.61
C SER A 41 4.58 -5.97 66.63
N PRO A 42 5.49 -6.95 66.84
CA PRO A 42 6.91 -6.69 66.96
C PRO A 42 7.50 -6.03 65.71
N GLY A 43 8.18 -4.90 65.88
CA GLY A 43 8.83 -4.18 64.83
C GLY A 43 7.91 -3.39 63.89
N ILE A 44 6.60 -3.33 64.17
CA ILE A 44 5.64 -2.55 63.36
C ILE A 44 5.24 -1.26 64.09
N GLU A 45 5.41 -0.16 63.40
CA GLU A 45 4.96 1.16 63.83
C GLU A 45 3.64 1.50 63.13
N HIS A 46 2.62 1.87 63.92
CA HIS A 46 1.30 2.33 63.48
C HIS A 46 1.31 3.86 63.41
N ILE A 47 1.09 4.41 62.21
CA ILE A 47 1.20 5.83 61.91
C ILE A 47 -0.16 6.32 61.42
N VAL A 48 -0.67 7.42 61.97
CA VAL A 48 -1.99 7.97 61.67
C VAL A 48 -1.90 9.50 61.54
N GLY A 49 -2.64 10.03 60.59
CA GLY A 49 -2.83 11.47 60.35
C GLY A 49 -1.77 12.05 59.41
N ASN A 50 -2.16 12.31 58.17
CA ASN A 50 -1.35 13.00 57.12
C ASN A 50 0.12 12.56 57.06
N ALA A 51 0.34 11.24 57.04
CA ALA A 51 1.67 10.66 57.11
C ALA A 51 2.49 10.96 55.86
N ILE A 52 3.74 11.36 56.06
CA ILE A 52 4.72 11.63 54.99
C ILE A 52 5.97 10.80 55.25
N PHE A 53 6.35 10.01 54.31
CA PHE A 53 7.59 9.23 54.33
C PHE A 53 8.52 9.69 53.18
N GLU A 54 9.79 9.54 53.42
CA GLU A 54 10.83 9.76 52.41
C GLU A 54 11.66 8.49 52.26
N HIS A 55 11.92 8.08 51.04
CA HIS A 55 12.86 7.02 50.73
C HIS A 55 13.61 7.34 49.45
N GLU A 56 14.90 7.59 49.57
CA GLU A 56 15.82 7.86 48.45
C GLU A 56 15.28 8.89 47.43
N GLY A 57 14.82 10.02 47.96
CA GLY A 57 14.31 11.15 47.16
C GLY A 57 12.89 10.99 46.64
N ALA A 58 12.18 9.90 46.94
CA ALA A 58 10.74 9.82 46.73
C ALA A 58 9.97 10.13 48.02
N TYR A 59 8.87 10.87 47.89
CA TYR A 59 7.96 11.18 48.98
C TYR A 59 6.68 10.39 48.81
N LEU A 60 6.25 9.73 49.91
CA LEU A 60 5.03 8.95 50.00
C LEU A 60 4.10 9.61 51.00
N TYR A 61 2.85 9.79 50.63
CA TYR A 61 1.82 10.47 51.41
C TYR A 61 0.64 9.51 51.58
N CYS A 62 0.01 9.50 52.77
CA CYS A 62 -1.20 8.73 53.06
C CYS A 62 -1.89 9.21 54.35
N ASP A 63 -3.12 8.73 54.57
CA ASP A 63 -3.83 9.05 55.81
C ASP A 63 -3.33 8.23 56.99
N SER A 64 -2.95 6.96 56.76
CA SER A 64 -2.38 6.07 57.76
C SER A 64 -1.44 5.05 57.17
N ALA A 65 -0.54 4.51 57.97
CA ALA A 65 0.43 3.52 57.50
C ALA A 65 0.86 2.54 58.61
N LEU A 66 1.37 1.39 58.14
CA LEU A 66 2.12 0.43 58.92
C LEU A 66 3.54 0.39 58.39
N LEU A 67 4.50 0.82 59.22
CA LEU A 67 5.93 0.75 58.90
C LEU A 67 6.54 -0.44 59.64
N ASN A 68 7.07 -1.40 58.88
CA ASN A 68 7.88 -2.48 59.45
C ASN A 68 9.36 -2.16 59.27
N GLU A 69 10.00 -1.69 60.33
CA GLU A 69 11.40 -1.29 60.31
C GLU A 69 12.36 -2.46 60.09
N THR A 70 11.98 -3.67 60.52
CA THR A 70 12.81 -4.89 60.36
C THR A 70 12.91 -5.29 58.89
N THR A 71 11.78 -5.36 58.22
CA THR A 71 11.69 -5.75 56.79
C THR A 71 11.77 -4.58 55.84
N ASN A 72 11.87 -3.34 56.36
CA ASN A 72 11.86 -2.10 55.60
C ASN A 72 10.64 -2.00 54.65
N ASN A 73 9.48 -2.44 55.08
CA ASN A 73 8.23 -2.43 54.32
C ASN A 73 7.26 -1.37 54.86
N LEU A 74 6.54 -0.72 53.95
CA LEU A 74 5.55 0.31 54.30
C LEU A 74 4.22 -0.05 53.59
N ASN A 75 3.16 -0.17 54.40
CA ASN A 75 1.79 -0.30 53.92
C ASN A 75 1.05 0.99 54.21
N CYS A 76 0.61 1.72 53.19
CA CYS A 76 -0.14 2.96 53.29
C CYS A 76 -1.62 2.77 52.93
N PHE A 77 -2.48 3.50 53.60
CA PHE A 77 -3.93 3.46 53.45
C PHE A 77 -4.52 4.88 53.41
N GLY A 78 -5.47 5.09 52.51
CA GLY A 78 -6.18 6.35 52.31
C GLY A 78 -5.36 7.42 51.61
N HIS A 79 -5.93 8.04 50.60
CA HIS A 79 -5.35 9.13 49.79
C HIS A 79 -3.86 8.98 49.44
N VAL A 80 -3.47 7.74 49.14
CA VAL A 80 -2.08 7.41 48.85
C VAL A 80 -1.56 8.20 47.65
N ARG A 81 -0.37 8.78 47.81
CA ARG A 81 0.32 9.47 46.71
C ARG A 81 1.83 9.29 46.82
N ILE A 82 2.45 8.92 45.71
CA ILE A 82 3.91 8.87 45.53
C ILE A 82 4.33 10.01 44.59
N LYS A 83 5.32 10.80 44.99
CA LYS A 83 6.03 11.74 44.12
C LYS A 83 7.44 11.24 43.92
N SER A 84 7.84 11.04 42.64
CA SER A 84 9.17 10.60 42.28
C SER A 84 9.72 11.51 41.17
N GLY A 85 10.79 12.24 41.50
CA GLY A 85 11.27 13.32 40.63
C GLY A 85 10.28 14.47 40.47
N ASP A 86 10.46 15.26 39.41
CA ASP A 86 9.70 16.49 39.21
C ASP A 86 8.37 16.27 38.48
N THR A 87 8.19 15.14 37.79
CA THR A 87 7.07 14.95 36.85
C THR A 87 6.17 13.77 37.20
N LEU A 88 6.69 12.71 37.82
CA LEU A 88 5.93 11.49 38.06
C LEU A 88 5.16 11.57 39.38
N THR A 89 3.85 11.43 39.29
CA THR A 89 2.96 11.26 40.41
C THR A 89 2.09 10.03 40.25
N LEU A 90 2.01 9.20 41.28
CA LEU A 90 1.14 8.02 41.37
C LEU A 90 0.17 8.24 42.54
N SER A 91 -1.10 7.88 42.39
CA SER A 91 -2.09 7.97 43.49
C SER A 91 -3.07 6.79 43.41
N GLY A 92 -3.62 6.43 44.59
CA GLY A 92 -4.58 5.34 44.77
C GLY A 92 -5.06 5.28 46.24
N ASP A 93 -5.69 4.17 46.61
CA ASP A 93 -6.28 4.00 47.95
C ASP A 93 -5.36 3.26 48.91
N LYS A 94 -4.55 2.31 48.35
CA LYS A 94 -3.62 1.48 49.11
C LYS A 94 -2.28 1.39 48.41
N LEU A 95 -1.18 1.39 49.19
CA LEU A 95 0.17 1.14 48.74
C LEU A 95 0.81 0.04 49.60
N ASP A 96 1.37 -0.95 48.93
CA ASP A 96 2.31 -1.90 49.52
C ASP A 96 3.70 -1.58 48.91
N TYR A 97 4.62 -1.07 49.73
CA TYR A 97 5.96 -0.65 49.35
C TYR A 97 7.04 -1.45 50.06
N ALA A 98 7.85 -2.14 49.30
CA ALA A 98 9.03 -2.85 49.78
C ALA A 98 10.28 -1.98 49.61
N GLY A 99 10.80 -1.40 50.68
CA GLY A 99 11.92 -0.45 50.62
C GLY A 99 13.19 -1.07 50.09
N ASP A 100 13.54 -2.29 50.51
CA ASP A 100 14.76 -2.96 50.12
C ASP A 100 14.77 -3.29 48.61
N THR A 101 13.64 -3.71 48.03
CA THR A 101 13.49 -3.98 46.60
C THR A 101 13.01 -2.78 45.82
N ARG A 102 12.56 -1.71 46.46
CA ARG A 102 12.05 -0.47 45.86
C ARG A 102 10.83 -0.68 44.94
N ILE A 103 10.06 -1.71 45.21
CA ILE A 103 8.85 -2.05 44.46
C ILE A 103 7.63 -1.47 45.19
N ALA A 104 6.82 -0.69 44.48
CA ALA A 104 5.58 -0.12 44.93
C ALA A 104 4.39 -0.75 44.24
N LYS A 105 3.46 -1.34 44.95
CA LYS A 105 2.19 -1.84 44.44
C LYS A 105 1.08 -0.91 44.92
N ILE A 106 0.43 -0.21 43.98
CA ILE A 106 -0.66 0.71 44.30
C ILE A 106 -1.95 0.09 43.74
N THR A 107 -2.98 0.07 44.59
CA THR A 107 -4.31 -0.42 44.26
C THR A 107 -5.38 0.56 44.74
N GLY A 108 -6.56 0.52 44.12
CA GLY A 108 -7.70 1.34 44.48
C GLY A 108 -8.83 1.25 43.48
N GLU A 109 -9.95 1.90 43.77
CA GLU A 109 -11.03 2.00 42.79
C GLU A 109 -10.55 2.70 41.53
N VAL A 110 -9.72 3.74 41.67
CA VAL A 110 -9.04 4.45 40.60
C VAL A 110 -7.60 4.75 40.99
N VAL A 111 -6.65 4.00 40.38
CA VAL A 111 -5.23 4.32 40.47
C VAL A 111 -4.87 5.23 39.32
N LYS A 112 -4.22 6.36 39.62
CA LYS A 112 -3.84 7.38 38.65
C LYS A 112 -2.32 7.55 38.62
N MET A 113 -1.74 7.47 37.45
CA MET A 113 -0.35 7.87 37.18
C MET A 113 -0.34 9.08 36.26
N VAL A 114 0.39 10.12 36.64
CA VAL A 114 0.59 11.33 35.83
C VAL A 114 2.08 11.51 35.59
N ASP A 115 2.48 11.60 34.32
CA ASP A 115 3.82 11.98 33.91
C ASP A 115 3.72 13.03 32.80
N LYS A 116 4.09 14.26 33.14
CA LYS A 116 3.96 15.45 32.25
C LYS A 116 2.52 15.59 31.70
N GLN A 117 2.32 15.33 30.41
CA GLN A 117 1.03 15.48 29.74
C GLN A 117 0.25 14.17 29.61
N THR A 118 0.82 13.05 30.09
CA THR A 118 0.20 11.73 30.00
C THR A 118 -0.44 11.36 31.32
N THR A 119 -1.68 10.90 31.27
CA THR A 119 -2.41 10.36 32.42
C THR A 119 -2.82 8.93 32.14
N LEU A 120 -2.43 7.99 32.98
CA LEU A 120 -2.93 6.62 33.03
C LEU A 120 -3.94 6.48 34.19
N LEU A 121 -5.07 5.87 33.91
CA LEU A 121 -6.06 5.40 34.87
C LEU A 121 -6.18 3.89 34.82
N THR A 122 -6.13 3.21 35.94
CA THR A 122 -6.29 1.75 36.10
C THR A 122 -6.76 1.46 37.53
N ASP A 123 -6.96 0.22 37.91
CA ASP A 123 -7.25 -0.20 39.32
C ASP A 123 -5.98 -0.70 40.05
N TYR A 124 -4.88 -0.88 39.28
CA TYR A 124 -3.65 -1.46 39.77
C TYR A 124 -2.42 -0.97 39.01
N ILE A 125 -1.38 -0.54 39.71
CA ILE A 125 -0.05 -0.27 39.17
C ILE A 125 1.01 -0.92 40.04
N ASN A 126 1.93 -1.64 39.42
CA ASN A 126 3.19 -2.06 39.99
C ASN A 126 4.30 -1.14 39.47
N TYR A 127 5.03 -0.45 40.35
CA TYR A 127 6.10 0.47 40.02
C TYR A 127 7.42 0.01 40.64
N ASP A 128 8.36 -0.37 39.78
CA ASP A 128 9.74 -0.72 40.14
C ASP A 128 10.64 0.51 39.97
N ARG A 129 11.14 1.04 41.05
CA ARG A 129 12.03 2.22 41.06
C ARG A 129 13.44 1.90 40.58
N ASN A 130 13.89 0.63 40.60
CA ASN A 130 15.23 0.27 40.12
C ASN A 130 15.30 0.32 38.61
N SER A 131 14.32 -0.28 37.94
CA SER A 131 14.20 -0.27 36.48
C SER A 131 13.52 1.00 35.96
N ASN A 132 12.90 1.80 36.86
CA ASN A 132 12.02 2.92 36.52
C ASN A 132 10.91 2.50 35.55
N SER A 133 10.30 1.36 35.85
CA SER A 133 9.19 0.80 35.07
C SER A 133 7.91 0.74 35.87
N ALA A 134 6.79 1.02 35.23
CA ALA A 134 5.46 0.83 35.76
C ALA A 134 4.68 -0.11 34.85
N TYR A 135 3.84 -0.98 35.43
CA TYR A 135 2.97 -1.85 34.62
C TYR A 135 1.63 -2.09 35.28
N TYR A 136 0.63 -2.40 34.45
CA TYR A 136 -0.70 -2.85 34.82
C TYR A 136 -1.11 -4.04 33.92
N GLU A 137 -2.00 -4.91 34.44
CA GLU A 137 -2.45 -6.11 33.72
C GLU A 137 -3.97 -6.31 33.76
N THR A 138 -4.69 -5.42 34.38
CA THR A 138 -6.13 -5.50 34.66
C THR A 138 -6.98 -4.59 33.77
N GLY A 139 -6.31 -3.81 32.94
CA GLY A 139 -6.89 -2.81 32.08
C GLY A 139 -6.42 -1.41 32.44
N GLY A 140 -6.20 -0.58 31.41
CA GLY A 140 -5.77 0.80 31.59
C GLY A 140 -6.31 1.72 30.51
N ILE A 141 -6.53 2.99 30.90
CA ILE A 141 -6.94 4.08 30.03
C ILE A 141 -5.87 5.13 30.08
N ILE A 142 -5.24 5.40 28.94
CA ILE A 142 -4.22 6.44 28.82
C ILE A 142 -4.79 7.59 28.01
N THR A 143 -4.66 8.79 28.53
CA THR A 143 -4.99 10.03 27.84
C THR A 143 -3.75 10.88 27.76
N SER A 144 -3.48 11.43 26.58
CA SER A 144 -2.42 12.40 26.36
C SER A 144 -2.98 13.65 25.72
N ARG A 145 -2.62 14.83 26.25
CA ARG A 145 -2.93 16.12 25.64
C ARG A 145 -1.70 16.60 24.90
N ASP A 146 -1.81 16.69 23.60
CA ASP A 146 -0.80 17.38 22.80
C ASP A 146 -1.22 18.84 22.63
N ASN A 147 -0.29 19.79 22.83
CA ASN A 147 -0.56 21.23 22.93
C ASN A 147 -1.28 21.85 21.70
N ASN A 148 -1.47 21.10 20.60
CA ASN A 148 -2.11 21.59 19.38
C ASN A 148 -2.96 20.57 18.61
N LYS A 149 -3.15 19.37 19.10
CA LYS A 149 -3.86 18.32 18.35
C LYS A 149 -4.63 17.39 19.28
N ASP A 150 -5.65 16.80 18.77
CA ASP A 150 -6.61 15.84 19.28
C ASP A 150 -6.25 15.09 20.57
N ASP A 151 -7.17 15.10 21.54
CA ASP A 151 -7.10 14.25 22.72
C ASP A 151 -7.02 12.78 22.28
N ASN A 152 -5.88 12.15 22.51
CA ASN A 152 -5.70 10.73 22.25
C ASN A 152 -6.15 9.94 23.48
N ARG A 153 -7.02 8.97 23.28
CA ARG A 153 -7.43 7.99 24.30
C ARG A 153 -7.02 6.60 23.85
N LEU A 154 -6.12 5.98 24.60
CA LEU A 154 -5.67 4.61 24.37
C LEU A 154 -6.20 3.72 25.49
N THR A 155 -6.71 2.55 25.14
CA THR A 155 -7.06 1.50 26.08
C THR A 155 -6.33 0.21 25.73
N SER A 156 -5.93 -0.54 26.75
CA SER A 156 -5.36 -1.88 26.59
C SER A 156 -5.57 -2.69 27.85
N ARG A 157 -5.50 -4.03 27.73
CA ARG A 157 -5.59 -4.89 28.94
C ARG A 157 -4.30 -4.84 29.73
N LYS A 158 -3.14 -4.81 29.07
CA LYS A 158 -1.83 -4.74 29.71
C LYS A 158 -1.03 -3.57 29.17
N GLY A 159 -0.26 -2.94 30.04
CA GLY A 159 0.65 -1.87 29.65
C GLY A 159 1.89 -1.82 30.52
N TYR A 160 3.01 -1.51 29.88
CA TYR A 160 4.31 -1.30 30.52
C TYR A 160 4.84 0.06 30.12
N TYR A 161 5.34 0.81 31.08
CA TYR A 161 5.95 2.11 30.85
C TYR A 161 7.35 2.17 31.45
N TYR A 162 8.35 2.41 30.61
CA TYR A 162 9.74 2.63 31.00
C TYR A 162 10.03 4.13 31.02
N THR A 163 9.98 4.72 32.24
CA THR A 163 10.00 6.19 32.38
C THR A 163 11.32 6.82 31.90
N LYS A 164 12.48 6.15 32.09
CA LYS A 164 13.78 6.63 31.61
C LYS A 164 13.94 6.51 30.10
N LEU A 165 13.45 5.42 29.52
CA LEU A 165 13.51 5.17 28.08
C LEU A 165 12.39 5.91 27.34
N LYS A 166 11.37 6.38 28.06
CA LYS A 166 10.18 7.03 27.53
C LYS A 166 9.44 6.15 26.51
N GLU A 167 9.35 4.87 26.81
CA GLU A 167 8.74 3.83 26.00
C GLU A 167 7.49 3.27 26.66
N TYR A 168 6.42 3.16 25.88
CA TYR A 168 5.20 2.49 26.27
C TYR A 168 5.01 1.22 25.44
N PHE A 169 4.66 0.13 26.11
CA PHE A 169 4.25 -1.14 25.49
C PHE A 169 2.81 -1.42 25.92
N PHE A 170 1.94 -1.56 24.93
CA PHE A 170 0.54 -1.91 25.12
C PHE A 170 0.27 -3.26 24.46
N MET A 171 -0.42 -4.12 25.18
CA MET A 171 -0.73 -5.46 24.71
C MET A 171 -2.16 -5.82 25.06
N ASP A 172 -2.71 -6.70 24.23
CA ASP A 172 -4.01 -7.31 24.45
C ASP A 172 -5.17 -6.30 24.34
N LYS A 173 -5.86 -6.33 23.19
CA LYS A 173 -7.00 -5.46 22.87
C LYS A 173 -6.65 -3.97 22.91
N VAL A 174 -5.58 -3.57 22.25
CA VAL A 174 -5.19 -2.17 22.17
C VAL A 174 -6.16 -1.42 21.26
N GLU A 175 -6.82 -0.40 21.80
CA GLU A 175 -7.63 0.57 21.04
C GLU A 175 -7.07 1.98 21.24
N LEU A 176 -6.72 2.66 20.15
CA LEU A 176 -6.38 4.09 20.17
C LEU A 176 -7.45 4.85 19.40
N LYS A 177 -8.06 5.81 20.07
CA LYS A 177 -9.14 6.65 19.51
C LYS A 177 -8.82 8.12 19.63
N ASN A 178 -8.99 8.83 18.54
CA ASN A 178 -8.97 10.28 18.48
C ASN A 178 -10.03 10.81 17.50
N LYS A 179 -10.08 12.12 17.25
CA LYS A 179 -11.06 12.74 16.32
C LYS A 179 -10.90 12.31 14.87
N ARG A 180 -9.70 11.85 14.47
CA ARG A 180 -9.38 11.54 13.07
C ARG A 180 -9.55 10.07 12.74
N TYR A 181 -9.27 9.16 13.70
CA TYR A 181 -9.32 7.71 13.45
C TYR A 181 -9.49 6.90 14.73
N THR A 182 -9.91 5.66 14.56
CA THR A 182 -9.86 4.61 15.58
C THR A 182 -8.94 3.50 15.11
N MET A 183 -7.94 3.16 15.90
CA MET A 183 -7.01 2.06 15.65
C MET A 183 -7.26 0.93 16.65
N ASN A 184 -7.31 -0.31 16.16
CA ASN A 184 -7.29 -1.53 16.95
C ASN A 184 -6.07 -2.35 16.57
N SER A 185 -5.33 -2.85 17.57
CA SER A 185 -4.11 -3.64 17.35
C SER A 185 -3.98 -4.69 18.46
N ASP A 186 -3.25 -5.78 18.20
CA ASP A 186 -2.87 -6.74 19.24
C ASP A 186 -1.88 -6.11 20.21
N SER A 187 -0.87 -5.44 19.66
CA SER A 187 0.11 -4.72 20.48
C SER A 187 0.62 -3.45 19.79
N LEU A 188 0.98 -2.47 20.62
CA LEU A 188 1.53 -1.19 20.22
C LEU A 188 2.74 -0.87 21.09
N ILE A 189 3.83 -0.43 20.46
CA ILE A 189 4.99 0.15 21.13
C ILE A 189 5.07 1.61 20.72
N TYR A 190 5.11 2.53 21.69
CA TYR A 190 5.18 3.96 21.42
C TYR A 190 6.41 4.59 22.07
N PHE A 191 7.22 5.24 21.27
CA PHE A 191 8.40 6.00 21.69
C PHE A 191 8.04 7.48 21.76
N THR A 192 7.99 8.02 22.96
CA THR A 192 7.52 9.40 23.15
C THR A 192 8.48 10.47 22.65
N ASP A 193 9.78 10.19 22.60
CA ASP A 193 10.78 11.14 22.12
C ASP A 193 10.77 11.25 20.59
N THR A 194 10.70 10.12 19.90
CA THR A 194 10.68 10.07 18.43
C THR A 194 9.28 10.18 17.84
N LYS A 195 8.24 10.09 18.69
CA LYS A 195 6.83 10.09 18.29
C LYS A 195 6.46 8.94 17.34
N ILE A 196 7.20 7.82 17.39
CA ILE A 196 6.97 6.65 16.54
C ILE A 196 6.17 5.60 17.30
N ALA A 197 5.09 5.15 16.68
CA ALA A 197 4.30 4.00 17.09
C ALA A 197 4.62 2.80 16.19
N PHE A 198 4.94 1.64 16.77
CA PHE A 198 5.09 0.37 16.07
C PHE A 198 3.89 -0.53 16.37
N PHE A 199 3.31 -1.09 15.32
CA PHE A 199 2.20 -2.04 15.43
C PHE A 199 2.72 -3.47 15.26
N ARG A 200 2.22 -4.39 16.07
CA ARG A 200 2.54 -5.82 15.99
C ARG A 200 1.25 -6.64 16.12
N GLY A 201 1.06 -7.58 15.20
CA GLY A 201 -0.16 -8.35 15.05
C GLY A 201 -1.21 -7.63 14.20
N PRO A 202 -2.38 -8.26 13.96
CA PRO A 202 -3.47 -7.70 13.19
C PRO A 202 -3.85 -6.31 13.69
N THR A 203 -3.73 -5.33 12.80
CA THR A 203 -4.00 -3.92 13.10
C THR A 203 -4.94 -3.34 12.07
N THR A 204 -6.02 -2.73 12.52
CA THR A 204 -6.97 -1.99 11.70
C THR A 204 -6.99 -0.54 12.13
N ILE A 205 -7.00 0.38 11.15
CA ILE A 205 -7.12 1.81 11.40
C ILE A 205 -8.28 2.32 10.55
N LYS A 206 -9.36 2.73 11.21
CA LYS A 206 -10.56 3.27 10.56
C LYS A 206 -10.55 4.78 10.64
N GLY A 207 -10.44 5.42 9.48
CA GLY A 207 -10.49 6.88 9.33
C GLY A 207 -11.79 7.34 8.71
N LYS A 208 -11.90 8.64 8.44
CA LYS A 208 -13.07 9.22 7.78
C LYS A 208 -13.15 8.82 6.30
N ASP A 209 -12.01 8.81 5.61
CA ASP A 209 -11.94 8.69 4.16
C ASP A 209 -11.28 7.37 3.70
N GLN A 210 -10.69 6.63 4.63
CA GLN A 210 -10.01 5.38 4.30
C GLN A 210 -9.84 4.47 5.51
N ASP A 211 -9.88 3.17 5.25
CA ASP A 211 -9.57 2.10 6.19
C ASP A 211 -8.24 1.45 5.84
N LEU A 212 -7.43 1.18 6.86
CA LEU A 212 -6.11 0.57 6.72
C LEU A 212 -6.08 -0.76 7.47
N TYR A 213 -5.33 -1.72 6.93
CA TYR A 213 -5.02 -2.99 7.59
C TYR A 213 -3.56 -3.36 7.40
N CYS A 214 -2.95 -3.93 8.42
CA CYS A 214 -1.63 -4.57 8.35
C CYS A 214 -1.45 -5.57 9.51
N GLU A 215 -0.44 -6.41 9.42
CA GLU A 215 -0.01 -7.28 10.54
C GLU A 215 1.26 -6.77 11.23
N SER A 216 1.90 -5.77 10.65
CA SER A 216 3.03 -5.06 11.24
C SER A 216 3.18 -3.70 10.56
N GLY A 217 3.76 -2.74 11.26
CA GLY A 217 3.99 -1.41 10.68
C GLY A 217 4.49 -0.43 11.71
N TRP A 218 4.72 0.78 11.25
CA TRP A 218 5.07 1.91 12.10
C TRP A 218 4.45 3.21 11.57
N TYR A 219 4.27 4.15 12.47
CA TYR A 219 3.74 5.48 12.15
C TYR A 219 4.39 6.53 13.04
N ASN A 220 4.92 7.57 12.44
CA ASN A 220 5.38 8.75 13.14
C ASN A 220 4.23 9.75 13.23
N THR A 221 3.75 10.00 14.45
CA THR A 221 2.59 10.85 14.73
C THR A 221 2.85 12.34 14.59
N ASP A 222 4.12 12.77 14.57
CA ASP A 222 4.53 14.17 14.46
C ASP A 222 4.56 14.64 13.01
N ILE A 223 5.18 13.87 12.14
CA ILE A 223 5.39 14.22 10.73
C ILE A 223 4.44 13.50 9.78
N ASP A 224 3.48 12.69 10.28
CA ASP A 224 2.45 11.98 9.52
C ASP A 224 3.01 11.03 8.43
N ILE A 225 4.12 10.35 8.72
CA ILE A 225 4.75 9.36 7.83
C ILE A 225 4.64 7.96 8.46
N GLY A 226 4.38 6.95 7.64
CA GLY A 226 4.31 5.59 8.13
C GLY A 226 4.50 4.52 7.06
N SER A 227 4.57 3.28 7.52
CA SER A 227 4.65 2.10 6.67
C SER A 227 3.82 0.97 7.27
N LEU A 228 2.97 0.39 6.46
CA LEU A 228 2.20 -0.82 6.74
C LEU A 228 2.91 -1.99 6.08
N THR A 229 3.10 -3.09 6.79
CA THR A 229 3.79 -4.28 6.27
C THR A 229 3.00 -5.54 6.61
N LYS A 230 3.29 -6.62 5.89
CA LYS A 230 2.58 -7.89 6.00
C LYS A 230 1.07 -7.74 5.74
N HIS A 231 0.66 -8.14 4.54
CA HIS A 231 -0.73 -8.05 4.06
C HIS A 231 -1.29 -6.62 4.13
N ALA A 232 -0.44 -5.63 3.83
CA ALA A 232 -0.83 -4.23 3.87
C ALA A 232 -1.99 -3.95 2.90
N LYS A 233 -3.04 -3.28 3.41
CA LYS A 233 -4.24 -2.95 2.65
C LYS A 233 -4.73 -1.55 3.02
N VAL A 234 -5.08 -0.78 2.00
CA VAL A 234 -5.72 0.53 2.13
C VAL A 234 -7.00 0.49 1.31
N VAL A 235 -8.11 0.83 1.92
CA VAL A 235 -9.44 0.83 1.29
C VAL A 235 -10.02 2.23 1.40
N ASN A 236 -10.47 2.77 0.28
CA ASN A 236 -11.35 3.93 0.24
C ASN A 236 -12.57 3.62 -0.66
N ASP A 237 -13.51 4.57 -0.79
CA ASP A 237 -14.78 4.35 -1.51
C ASP A 237 -14.61 3.84 -2.95
N LYS A 238 -13.52 4.19 -3.61
CA LYS A 238 -13.29 3.92 -5.04
C LYS A 238 -12.13 2.97 -5.32
N ARG A 239 -11.21 2.76 -4.35
CA ARG A 239 -9.98 2.02 -4.60
C ARG A 239 -9.60 1.14 -3.43
N ILE A 240 -9.04 -0.02 -3.77
CA ILE A 240 -8.39 -0.92 -2.83
C ILE A 240 -6.94 -1.07 -3.28
N LEU A 241 -6.02 -0.65 -2.42
CA LEU A 241 -4.59 -0.86 -2.61
C LEU A 241 -4.12 -1.96 -1.67
N THR A 242 -3.38 -2.93 -2.21
CA THR A 242 -2.71 -3.98 -1.42
C THR A 242 -1.26 -4.12 -1.85
N GLY A 243 -0.43 -4.64 -0.95
CA GLY A 243 0.98 -4.93 -1.22
C GLY A 243 1.65 -5.59 -0.01
N ASP A 244 2.86 -6.11 -0.18
CA ASP A 244 3.62 -6.62 0.96
C ASP A 244 3.98 -5.50 1.93
N SER A 245 4.24 -4.29 1.40
CA SER A 245 4.47 -3.08 2.17
C SER A 245 3.88 -1.85 1.46
N ILE A 246 3.26 -0.97 2.23
CA ILE A 246 2.72 0.32 1.78
C ILE A 246 3.30 1.42 2.66
N TYR A 247 4.11 2.29 2.08
CA TYR A 247 4.62 3.51 2.69
C TYR A 247 3.71 4.68 2.35
N PHE A 248 3.48 5.57 3.28
CA PHE A 248 2.72 6.80 3.08
C PHE A 248 3.35 8.00 3.80
N ASP A 249 3.24 9.14 3.16
CA ASP A 249 3.60 10.45 3.68
C ASP A 249 2.39 11.38 3.45
N ARG A 250 1.61 11.59 4.50
CA ARG A 250 0.37 12.36 4.41
C ARG A 250 0.62 13.85 4.21
N ALA A 251 1.70 14.38 4.79
CA ALA A 251 2.04 15.79 4.65
C ALA A 251 2.31 16.17 3.19
N ASN A 252 2.98 15.29 2.45
CA ASN A 252 3.30 15.48 1.04
C ASN A 252 2.31 14.78 0.09
N ASP A 253 1.34 14.02 0.64
CA ASP A 253 0.34 13.25 -0.09
C ASP A 253 0.98 12.25 -1.08
N ILE A 254 1.96 11.49 -0.55
CA ILE A 254 2.72 10.48 -1.28
C ILE A 254 2.37 9.10 -0.73
N GLY A 255 2.13 8.15 -1.64
CA GLY A 255 2.02 6.73 -1.32
C GLY A 255 2.94 5.90 -2.20
N LYS A 256 3.55 4.85 -1.63
CA LYS A 256 4.40 3.89 -2.34
C LYS A 256 4.05 2.48 -1.92
N GLY A 257 3.89 1.59 -2.89
CA GLY A 257 3.67 0.17 -2.65
C GLY A 257 4.87 -0.64 -3.12
N TYR A 258 5.24 -1.66 -2.37
CA TYR A 258 6.39 -2.51 -2.63
C TYR A 258 5.97 -3.97 -2.61
N ARG A 259 6.37 -4.72 -3.62
CA ARG A 259 6.12 -6.14 -3.86
C ARG A 259 4.64 -6.51 -3.85
N ASN A 260 4.22 -7.28 -4.86
CA ASN A 260 2.83 -7.74 -5.02
C ASN A 260 1.79 -6.61 -4.96
N VAL A 261 2.16 -5.43 -5.46
CA VAL A 261 1.27 -4.26 -5.42
C VAL A 261 0.08 -4.49 -6.33
N THR A 262 -1.12 -4.30 -5.80
CA THR A 262 -2.36 -4.36 -6.56
C THR A 262 -3.22 -3.15 -6.22
N VAL A 263 -3.70 -2.45 -7.24
CA VAL A 263 -4.69 -1.38 -7.12
C VAL A 263 -5.94 -1.83 -7.86
N LEU A 264 -7.05 -1.98 -7.15
CA LEU A 264 -8.37 -2.21 -7.72
C LEU A 264 -9.12 -0.87 -7.74
N ASP A 265 -9.40 -0.36 -8.93
CA ASP A 265 -10.30 0.78 -9.14
C ASP A 265 -11.71 0.23 -9.42
N THR A 266 -12.59 0.30 -8.42
CA THR A 266 -13.95 -0.24 -8.49
C THR A 266 -14.86 0.59 -9.39
N ALA A 267 -14.61 1.89 -9.52
CA ALA A 267 -15.40 2.79 -10.34
C ALA A 267 -15.20 2.51 -11.84
N ASN A 268 -13.97 2.23 -12.23
CA ASN A 268 -13.59 1.99 -13.64
C ASN A 268 -13.49 0.51 -14.00
N ASN A 269 -13.60 -0.41 -13.03
CA ASN A 269 -13.36 -1.85 -13.21
C ASN A 269 -11.96 -2.16 -13.76
N ILE A 270 -10.93 -1.51 -13.20
CA ILE A 270 -9.54 -1.68 -13.59
C ILE A 270 -8.76 -2.24 -12.42
N ILE A 271 -7.93 -3.25 -12.68
CA ILE A 271 -6.93 -3.74 -11.73
C ILE A 271 -5.54 -3.41 -12.30
N LEU A 272 -4.72 -2.72 -11.51
CA LEU A 272 -3.31 -2.52 -11.81
C LEU A 272 -2.49 -3.43 -10.89
N LYS A 273 -1.47 -4.10 -11.44
CA LYS A 273 -0.55 -4.96 -10.68
C LYS A 273 0.89 -4.63 -11.05
N GLY A 274 1.81 -4.81 -10.09
CA GLY A 274 3.24 -4.65 -10.30
C GLY A 274 4.01 -4.90 -9.01
N ASN A 275 5.34 -4.85 -9.06
CA ASN A 275 6.15 -5.02 -7.85
C ASN A 275 6.55 -3.70 -7.20
N TYR A 276 6.37 -2.59 -7.90
CA TYR A 276 6.54 -1.25 -7.35
C TYR A 276 5.52 -0.29 -7.95
N GLY A 277 4.87 0.46 -7.08
CA GLY A 277 3.96 1.54 -7.47
C GLY A 277 4.13 2.75 -6.57
N ALA A 278 3.97 3.93 -7.13
CA ALA A 278 4.00 5.17 -6.37
C ALA A 278 3.00 6.18 -6.93
N PHE A 279 2.47 7.02 -6.06
CA PHE A 279 1.59 8.12 -6.46
C PHE A 279 1.89 9.39 -5.65
N TRP A 280 1.66 10.53 -6.27
CA TRP A 280 1.78 11.87 -5.72
C TRP A 280 0.48 12.61 -6.03
N ASN A 281 -0.47 12.58 -5.11
CA ASN A 281 -1.78 13.19 -5.33
C ASN A 281 -1.69 14.69 -5.59
N LYS A 282 -0.88 15.43 -4.81
CA LYS A 282 -0.65 16.87 -5.02
C LYS A 282 -0.08 17.19 -6.40
N LYS A 283 0.69 16.29 -6.99
CA LYS A 283 1.25 16.44 -8.34
C LYS A 283 0.32 15.86 -9.43
N GLY A 284 -0.74 15.18 -9.05
CA GLY A 284 -1.73 14.62 -9.95
C GLY A 284 -1.22 13.49 -10.83
N PHE A 285 -0.29 12.66 -10.36
CA PHE A 285 0.15 11.48 -11.11
C PHE A 285 0.57 10.32 -10.20
N GLY A 286 0.56 9.13 -10.79
CA GLY A 286 1.10 7.91 -10.20
C GLY A 286 1.61 6.96 -11.28
N PHE A 287 2.41 5.97 -10.89
CA PHE A 287 2.90 4.94 -11.81
C PHE A 287 3.00 3.58 -11.12
N MET A 288 3.04 2.54 -11.96
CA MET A 288 3.28 1.15 -11.60
C MET A 288 4.36 0.59 -12.52
N THR A 289 5.32 -0.15 -11.99
CA THR A 289 6.44 -0.73 -12.75
C THR A 289 6.87 -2.09 -12.17
N GLN A 290 7.89 -2.71 -12.75
CA GLN A 290 8.37 -4.04 -12.37
C GLN A 290 7.27 -5.10 -12.55
N LYS A 291 7.12 -5.58 -13.77
CA LYS A 291 6.02 -6.45 -14.22
C LYS A 291 4.65 -5.76 -14.14
N ALA A 292 4.61 -4.49 -14.53
CA ALA A 292 3.37 -3.73 -14.50
C ALA A 292 2.34 -4.35 -15.47
N MET A 293 1.11 -4.53 -14.97
CA MET A 293 -0.01 -5.08 -15.73
C MET A 293 -1.29 -4.31 -15.39
N ALA A 294 -2.04 -3.93 -16.40
CA ALA A 294 -3.40 -3.45 -16.28
C ALA A 294 -4.38 -4.55 -16.74
N ILE A 295 -5.46 -4.72 -16.00
CA ILE A 295 -6.56 -5.62 -16.34
C ILE A 295 -7.83 -4.77 -16.42
N MET A 296 -8.40 -4.62 -17.59
CA MET A 296 -9.70 -3.99 -17.79
C MET A 296 -10.77 -5.08 -17.73
N ILE A 297 -11.58 -5.07 -16.67
CA ILE A 297 -12.64 -6.05 -16.45
C ILE A 297 -13.82 -5.69 -17.34
N GLN A 298 -14.16 -6.57 -18.27
CA GLN A 298 -15.35 -6.44 -19.14
C GLN A 298 -16.46 -7.39 -18.69
N LYS A 299 -17.71 -7.09 -19.10
CA LYS A 299 -18.81 -8.00 -18.89
C LYS A 299 -18.58 -9.29 -19.69
N LYS A 300 -18.90 -10.47 -19.12
CA LYS A 300 -18.80 -11.79 -19.76
C LYS A 300 -17.38 -12.41 -19.89
N LYS A 301 -16.55 -12.38 -18.85
CA LYS A 301 -15.27 -13.10 -18.78
C LYS A 301 -14.18 -12.68 -19.79
N ASP A 302 -14.40 -11.66 -20.60
CA ASP A 302 -13.47 -11.21 -21.64
C ASP A 302 -12.67 -9.98 -21.16
N SER A 303 -11.81 -10.19 -20.17
CA SER A 303 -10.95 -9.12 -19.66
C SER A 303 -9.81 -8.84 -20.62
N LEU A 304 -9.50 -7.57 -20.86
CA LEU A 304 -8.30 -7.16 -21.57
C LEU A 304 -7.12 -7.04 -20.61
N PHE A 305 -6.08 -7.81 -20.86
CA PHE A 305 -4.82 -7.78 -20.13
C PHE A 305 -3.79 -6.97 -20.91
N MET A 306 -3.12 -6.04 -20.26
CA MET A 306 -2.08 -5.20 -20.88
C MET A 306 -0.85 -5.16 -19.99
N HIS A 307 0.31 -5.36 -20.55
CA HIS A 307 1.62 -5.20 -19.92
C HIS A 307 2.40 -4.07 -20.57
N ALA A 308 3.22 -3.38 -19.79
CA ALA A 308 4.26 -2.46 -20.24
C ALA A 308 5.38 -2.43 -19.19
N ASP A 309 6.54 -1.90 -19.53
CA ASP A 309 7.61 -1.70 -18.54
C ASP A 309 7.14 -0.74 -17.42
N THR A 310 6.37 0.29 -17.79
CA THR A 310 5.77 1.24 -16.84
C THR A 310 4.36 1.65 -17.28
N LEU A 311 3.41 1.57 -16.35
CA LEU A 311 2.08 2.18 -16.46
C LEU A 311 2.05 3.47 -15.65
N ARG A 312 1.66 4.59 -16.23
CA ARG A 312 1.56 5.90 -15.56
C ARG A 312 0.17 6.47 -15.75
N ALA A 313 -0.44 6.93 -14.68
CA ALA A 313 -1.71 7.64 -14.71
C ALA A 313 -1.53 9.11 -14.30
N THR A 314 -2.26 10.01 -14.96
CA THR A 314 -2.44 11.39 -14.50
C THR A 314 -3.88 11.59 -14.02
N PHE A 315 -4.06 12.45 -13.01
CA PHE A 315 -5.34 12.68 -12.35
C PHE A 315 -5.76 14.15 -12.45
N ASP A 316 -7.05 14.40 -12.39
CA ASP A 316 -7.59 15.74 -12.18
C ASP A 316 -7.65 16.08 -10.67
N THR A 317 -8.11 17.28 -10.34
CA THR A 317 -8.26 17.75 -8.96
C THR A 317 -9.27 16.94 -8.13
N ALA A 318 -10.18 16.23 -8.78
CA ALA A 318 -11.12 15.29 -8.15
C ALA A 318 -10.59 13.86 -8.10
N HIS A 319 -9.29 13.66 -8.40
CA HIS A 319 -8.60 12.37 -8.44
C HIS A 319 -9.15 11.36 -9.47
N ASN A 320 -9.88 11.83 -10.50
CA ASN A 320 -10.26 10.97 -11.61
C ASN A 320 -9.09 10.85 -12.59
N THR A 321 -8.92 9.66 -13.17
CA THR A 321 -7.87 9.42 -14.18
C THR A 321 -8.16 10.21 -15.45
N LYS A 322 -7.22 11.08 -15.87
CA LYS A 322 -7.28 11.85 -17.11
C LYS A 322 -6.67 11.10 -18.28
N ILE A 323 -5.45 10.62 -18.10
CA ILE A 323 -4.71 9.89 -19.11
C ILE A 323 -3.99 8.72 -18.44
N LEU A 324 -4.08 7.54 -19.06
CA LEU A 324 -3.27 6.39 -18.74
C LEU A 324 -2.24 6.19 -19.83
N PHE A 325 -0.97 6.22 -19.48
CA PHE A 325 0.16 5.92 -20.37
C PHE A 325 0.70 4.52 -20.08
N ALA A 326 1.08 3.81 -21.13
CA ALA A 326 1.89 2.60 -21.05
C ALA A 326 3.18 2.86 -21.83
N TYR A 327 4.34 2.71 -21.19
CA TYR A 327 5.64 3.00 -21.78
C TYR A 327 6.45 1.73 -21.94
N HIS A 328 6.95 1.54 -23.13
CA HIS A 328 7.84 0.51 -23.62
C HIS A 328 7.31 -0.92 -23.53
N LYS A 329 7.51 -1.63 -24.63
CA LYS A 329 7.16 -3.05 -24.79
C LYS A 329 5.70 -3.34 -24.45
N VAL A 330 4.79 -2.45 -24.88
CA VAL A 330 3.37 -2.65 -24.64
C VAL A 330 2.89 -3.88 -25.39
N LYS A 331 2.28 -4.81 -24.66
CA LYS A 331 1.54 -5.95 -25.21
C LYS A 331 0.18 -6.06 -24.52
N PHE A 332 -0.85 -6.37 -25.31
CA PHE A 332 -2.19 -6.60 -24.78
C PHE A 332 -2.83 -7.84 -25.39
N PHE A 333 -3.68 -8.46 -24.61
CA PHE A 333 -4.32 -9.73 -24.94
C PHE A 333 -5.75 -9.80 -24.39
N ASN A 334 -6.68 -10.19 -25.24
CA ASN A 334 -7.87 -10.95 -24.93
C ASN A 334 -8.11 -11.98 -26.05
N ASP A 335 -9.14 -12.82 -25.91
CA ASP A 335 -9.37 -13.91 -26.87
C ASP A 335 -9.65 -13.41 -28.30
N SER A 336 -10.26 -12.24 -28.44
CA SER A 336 -10.67 -11.67 -29.75
C SER A 336 -9.63 -10.71 -30.32
N LEU A 337 -8.78 -10.09 -29.48
CA LEU A 337 -7.90 -9.00 -29.86
C LEU A 337 -6.56 -9.12 -29.14
N GLN A 338 -5.50 -9.14 -29.92
CA GLN A 338 -4.12 -9.07 -29.41
C GLN A 338 -3.41 -7.90 -30.06
N GLY A 339 -2.37 -7.40 -29.40
CA GLY A 339 -1.57 -6.36 -30.02
C GLY A 339 -0.27 -6.07 -29.28
N MET A 340 0.59 -5.35 -29.97
CA MET A 340 1.83 -4.82 -29.41
C MET A 340 2.15 -3.45 -30.00
N CYS A 341 2.84 -2.63 -29.23
CA CYS A 341 3.41 -1.35 -29.66
C CYS A 341 4.54 -0.94 -28.71
N ASP A 342 5.29 0.10 -29.04
CA ASP A 342 6.26 0.63 -28.07
C ASP A 342 5.55 1.32 -26.90
N SER A 343 4.62 2.22 -27.21
CA SER A 343 3.93 3.02 -26.19
C SER A 343 2.46 3.22 -26.54
N LEU A 344 1.66 3.48 -25.50
CA LEU A 344 0.23 3.66 -25.62
C LEU A 344 -0.23 4.80 -24.70
N ALA A 345 -1.23 5.58 -25.14
CA ALA A 345 -1.90 6.57 -24.31
C ALA A 345 -3.42 6.42 -24.43
N PHE A 346 -4.12 6.25 -23.31
CA PHE A 346 -5.58 6.26 -23.23
C PHE A 346 -6.07 7.55 -22.60
N ILE A 347 -6.78 8.39 -23.36
CA ILE A 347 -7.39 9.64 -22.94
C ILE A 347 -8.81 9.33 -22.49
N THR A 348 -9.07 9.34 -21.19
CA THR A 348 -10.33 8.87 -20.62
C THR A 348 -11.53 9.72 -21.01
N LYS A 349 -11.37 11.07 -21.00
CA LYS A 349 -12.44 12.01 -21.33
C LYS A 349 -13.01 11.79 -22.73
N ASP A 350 -12.13 11.61 -23.70
CA ASP A 350 -12.50 11.49 -25.11
C ASP A 350 -12.67 10.02 -25.53
N SER A 351 -12.37 9.10 -24.63
CA SER A 351 -12.40 7.65 -24.89
C SER A 351 -11.54 7.25 -26.11
N ILE A 352 -10.34 7.85 -26.20
CA ILE A 352 -9.40 7.68 -27.30
C ILE A 352 -8.19 6.90 -26.83
N LEU A 353 -7.86 5.81 -27.53
CA LEU A 353 -6.64 5.01 -27.34
C LEU A 353 -5.69 5.26 -28.50
N ASN A 354 -4.49 5.76 -28.23
CA ASN A 354 -3.44 5.96 -29.20
C ASN A 354 -2.33 4.92 -28.99
N LEU A 355 -1.93 4.23 -30.05
CA LEU A 355 -0.80 3.31 -30.08
C LEU A 355 0.28 3.89 -30.96
N TYR A 356 1.51 3.95 -30.46
CA TYR A 356 2.63 4.64 -31.09
C TYR A 356 3.78 3.70 -31.44
N LYS A 357 4.55 4.09 -32.44
CA LYS A 357 5.76 3.41 -32.92
C LYS A 357 5.50 1.98 -33.41
N SER A 358 5.01 1.93 -34.60
CA SER A 358 4.78 0.68 -35.36
C SER A 358 3.88 -0.33 -34.63
N PRO A 359 2.68 0.08 -34.15
CA PRO A 359 1.73 -0.83 -33.55
C PRO A 359 1.32 -1.94 -34.51
N VAL A 360 1.13 -3.13 -33.93
CA VAL A 360 0.55 -4.28 -34.61
C VAL A 360 -0.63 -4.78 -33.79
N ILE A 361 -1.78 -4.95 -34.44
CA ILE A 361 -3.00 -5.49 -33.86
C ILE A 361 -3.37 -6.76 -34.62
N TRP A 362 -3.72 -7.82 -33.92
CA TRP A 362 -4.25 -9.06 -34.49
C TRP A 362 -5.71 -9.27 -34.03
N SER A 363 -6.55 -9.60 -35.02
CA SER A 363 -7.95 -9.98 -34.76
C SER A 363 -8.28 -11.17 -35.71
N GLY A 364 -8.46 -12.33 -35.11
CA GLY A 364 -8.62 -13.57 -35.85
C GLY A 364 -7.40 -13.85 -36.74
N LYS A 365 -7.63 -13.96 -38.07
CA LYS A 365 -6.61 -14.17 -39.08
C LYS A 365 -6.01 -12.87 -39.66
N ASN A 366 -6.49 -11.72 -39.18
CA ASN A 366 -6.08 -10.42 -39.69
C ASN A 366 -5.00 -9.80 -38.83
N GLN A 367 -4.02 -9.18 -39.47
CA GLN A 367 -3.02 -8.32 -38.87
C GLN A 367 -3.18 -6.89 -39.39
N LEU A 368 -3.21 -5.93 -38.51
CA LEU A 368 -3.30 -4.50 -38.82
C LEU A 368 -2.04 -3.82 -38.30
N SER A 369 -1.39 -3.02 -39.11
CA SER A 369 -0.19 -2.27 -38.72
C SER A 369 -0.14 -0.89 -39.35
N ALA A 370 0.50 0.06 -38.70
CA ALA A 370 0.71 1.42 -39.19
C ALA A 370 1.83 2.08 -38.35
N ASP A 371 2.21 3.31 -38.65
CA ASP A 371 3.12 4.09 -37.78
C ASP A 371 2.45 4.48 -36.49
N THR A 372 1.14 4.79 -36.55
CA THR A 372 0.29 5.10 -35.38
C THR A 372 -1.12 4.58 -35.62
N ILE A 373 -1.72 3.98 -34.61
CA ILE A 373 -3.13 3.56 -34.63
C ILE A 373 -3.90 4.30 -33.53
N ARG A 374 -5.05 4.88 -33.90
CA ARG A 374 -5.95 5.54 -32.97
C ARG A 374 -7.30 4.82 -32.95
N LEU A 375 -7.72 4.41 -31.76
CA LEU A 375 -9.02 3.78 -31.50
C LEU A 375 -9.94 4.75 -30.79
N PHE A 376 -11.17 4.86 -31.25
CA PHE A 376 -12.25 5.63 -30.61
C PHE A 376 -13.26 4.67 -30.05
N THR A 377 -13.62 4.85 -28.79
CA THR A 377 -14.59 3.99 -28.15
C THR A 377 -15.84 4.77 -27.73
N VAL A 378 -17.00 4.12 -27.88
CA VAL A 378 -18.29 4.61 -27.40
C VAL A 378 -18.91 3.50 -26.55
N ASN A 379 -19.34 3.82 -25.33
CA ASN A 379 -19.87 2.83 -24.39
C ASN A 379 -18.93 1.63 -24.18
N LYS A 380 -17.61 1.89 -24.11
CA LYS A 380 -16.54 0.87 -23.97
C LYS A 380 -16.41 -0.12 -25.16
N GLN A 381 -17.03 0.19 -26.28
CA GLN A 381 -16.90 -0.56 -27.55
C GLN A 381 -16.15 0.26 -28.58
N VAL A 382 -15.33 -0.39 -29.40
CA VAL A 382 -14.66 0.30 -30.51
C VAL A 382 -15.69 0.73 -31.53
N SER A 383 -15.75 2.01 -31.85
CA SER A 383 -16.63 2.58 -32.89
C SER A 383 -15.88 2.90 -34.17
N LYS A 384 -14.62 3.37 -34.04
CA LYS A 384 -13.79 3.77 -35.17
C LYS A 384 -12.31 3.50 -34.85
N MET A 385 -11.55 3.06 -35.84
CA MET A 385 -10.10 2.95 -35.78
C MET A 385 -9.48 3.72 -36.96
N VAL A 386 -8.46 4.51 -36.68
CA VAL A 386 -7.73 5.26 -37.70
C VAL A 386 -6.26 4.81 -37.68
N MET A 387 -5.74 4.41 -38.81
CA MET A 387 -4.39 3.96 -39.02
C MET A 387 -3.67 5.01 -39.86
N TYR A 388 -2.61 5.60 -39.32
CA TYR A 388 -1.89 6.73 -39.91
C TYR A 388 -0.55 6.27 -40.51
N SER A 389 -0.26 6.70 -41.70
CA SER A 389 0.95 6.40 -42.48
C SER A 389 1.18 4.89 -42.58
N THR A 390 1.78 4.43 -43.63
CA THR A 390 2.09 2.99 -43.83
C THR A 390 1.00 2.01 -43.38
N ALA A 391 -0.28 2.43 -43.46
CA ALA A 391 -1.40 1.62 -43.01
C ALA A 391 -1.53 0.36 -43.87
N LEU A 392 -1.46 -0.81 -43.24
CA LEU A 392 -1.47 -2.11 -43.87
C LEU A 392 -2.37 -3.07 -43.10
N ILE A 393 -3.26 -3.73 -43.84
CA ILE A 393 -4.06 -4.86 -43.34
C ILE A 393 -3.64 -6.10 -44.11
N VAL A 394 -3.28 -7.16 -43.43
CA VAL A 394 -2.91 -8.45 -44.00
C VAL A 394 -3.80 -9.52 -43.40
N SER A 395 -4.38 -10.35 -44.25
CA SER A 395 -5.17 -11.51 -43.87
C SER A 395 -4.57 -12.77 -44.49
N ARG A 396 -4.27 -13.77 -43.67
CA ARG A 396 -3.73 -15.04 -44.17
C ARG A 396 -4.82 -15.81 -44.93
N ASP A 397 -4.60 -16.06 -46.17
CA ASP A 397 -5.47 -16.89 -47.02
C ASP A 397 -5.10 -18.38 -46.89
N THR A 398 -3.83 -18.72 -47.23
CA THR A 398 -3.22 -20.03 -47.02
C THR A 398 -1.89 -19.88 -46.29
N LEU A 399 -1.08 -20.95 -46.17
CA LEU A 399 0.22 -20.88 -45.48
C LEU A 399 1.15 -19.82 -46.09
N GLU A 400 1.12 -19.63 -47.40
CA GLU A 400 2.05 -18.76 -48.13
C GLU A 400 1.38 -17.51 -48.71
N ASN A 401 0.06 -17.53 -48.87
CA ASN A 401 -0.70 -16.50 -49.54
C ASN A 401 -1.40 -15.57 -48.55
N PHE A 402 -1.37 -14.26 -48.83
CA PHE A 402 -1.91 -13.24 -47.99
C PHE A 402 -2.75 -12.22 -48.78
N ASN A 403 -3.97 -12.02 -48.38
CA ASN A 403 -4.75 -10.87 -48.82
C ASN A 403 -4.18 -9.61 -48.15
N GLN A 404 -4.01 -8.56 -48.91
CA GLN A 404 -3.29 -7.35 -48.48
C GLN A 404 -4.08 -6.12 -48.92
N VAL A 405 -4.19 -5.14 -48.03
CA VAL A 405 -4.72 -3.80 -48.35
C VAL A 405 -3.77 -2.77 -47.75
N LYS A 406 -3.36 -1.79 -48.54
CA LYS A 406 -2.43 -0.75 -48.13
C LYS A 406 -2.97 0.64 -48.49
N GLY A 407 -2.65 1.65 -47.67
CA GLY A 407 -2.95 3.05 -47.92
C GLY A 407 -2.14 3.99 -47.01
N LYS A 408 -2.18 5.27 -47.28
CA LYS A 408 -1.57 6.28 -46.38
C LYS A 408 -2.42 6.48 -45.11
N LEU A 409 -3.73 6.42 -45.27
CA LEU A 409 -4.69 6.55 -44.17
C LEU A 409 -5.75 5.48 -44.32
N MET A 410 -6.04 4.75 -43.28
CA MET A 410 -7.18 3.85 -43.24
C MET A 410 -8.08 4.19 -42.06
N THR A 411 -9.40 4.22 -42.34
CA THR A 411 -10.42 4.42 -41.32
C THR A 411 -11.38 3.24 -41.31
N ALA A 412 -11.33 2.44 -40.26
CA ALA A 412 -12.23 1.31 -40.06
C ALA A 412 -13.38 1.72 -39.13
N PHE A 413 -14.60 1.37 -39.50
CA PHE A 413 -15.82 1.65 -38.74
C PHE A 413 -16.42 0.36 -38.20
N PHE A 414 -16.84 0.40 -36.95
CA PHE A 414 -17.37 -0.74 -36.23
C PHE A 414 -18.79 -0.47 -35.76
N LYS A 415 -19.60 -1.52 -35.72
CA LYS A 415 -20.91 -1.55 -35.09
C LYS A 415 -21.00 -2.84 -34.28
N ASP A 416 -21.36 -2.75 -33.00
CA ASP A 416 -21.44 -3.88 -32.06
C ASP A 416 -20.17 -4.76 -32.04
N ASN A 417 -18.99 -4.10 -32.05
CA ASN A 417 -17.65 -4.69 -32.16
C ASN A 417 -17.38 -5.46 -33.47
N LYS A 418 -18.24 -5.37 -34.46
CA LYS A 418 -18.03 -5.94 -35.78
C LYS A 418 -17.58 -4.87 -36.76
N LEU A 419 -16.57 -5.18 -37.56
CA LEU A 419 -16.08 -4.31 -38.64
C LEU A 419 -17.15 -4.27 -39.73
N ILE A 420 -17.61 -3.07 -40.11
CA ILE A 420 -18.64 -2.88 -41.12
C ILE A 420 -18.08 -2.27 -42.41
N ARG A 421 -17.04 -1.41 -42.29
CA ARG A 421 -16.49 -0.68 -43.44
C ARG A 421 -15.06 -0.23 -43.17
N ILE A 422 -14.22 -0.28 -44.19
CA ILE A 422 -12.89 0.31 -44.19
C ILE A 422 -12.81 1.32 -45.34
N ASN A 423 -12.46 2.56 -45.05
CA ASN A 423 -12.04 3.54 -46.04
C ASN A 423 -10.51 3.52 -46.10
N VAL A 424 -9.96 3.44 -47.28
CA VAL A 424 -8.53 3.47 -47.57
C VAL A 424 -8.27 4.69 -48.43
N ASP A 425 -7.46 5.61 -47.96
CA ASP A 425 -7.18 6.87 -48.59
C ASP A 425 -5.68 7.06 -48.87
N GLY A 426 -5.37 7.65 -50.01
CA GLY A 426 -4.01 7.98 -50.43
C GLY A 426 -3.22 6.75 -50.91
N SER A 427 -3.17 6.56 -52.24
CA SER A 427 -2.50 5.45 -52.88
C SER A 427 -2.99 4.10 -52.34
N ALA A 428 -4.29 3.87 -52.51
CA ALA A 428 -4.93 2.63 -52.07
C ALA A 428 -4.52 1.49 -52.97
N GLU A 429 -3.92 0.47 -52.40
CA GLU A 429 -3.46 -0.76 -53.13
C GLU A 429 -4.12 -1.96 -52.44
N SER A 430 -4.54 -2.93 -53.24
CA SER A 430 -5.01 -4.24 -52.73
C SER A 430 -4.47 -5.39 -53.56
N LEU A 431 -4.24 -6.50 -52.88
CA LEU A 431 -3.90 -7.80 -53.48
C LEU A 431 -4.80 -8.83 -52.76
N TYR A 432 -5.67 -9.48 -53.56
CA TYR A 432 -6.69 -10.36 -53.03
C TYR A 432 -6.75 -11.67 -53.82
N TYR A 433 -6.64 -12.81 -53.13
CA TYR A 433 -6.79 -14.15 -53.71
C TYR A 433 -8.28 -14.47 -53.83
N VAL A 434 -8.79 -14.40 -55.05
CA VAL A 434 -10.20 -14.62 -55.35
C VAL A 434 -10.47 -16.12 -55.42
N ARG A 435 -11.41 -16.60 -54.63
CA ARG A 435 -11.80 -18.01 -54.55
C ARG A 435 -13.28 -18.18 -54.82
N GLU A 436 -13.65 -19.33 -55.38
CA GLU A 436 -15.02 -19.79 -55.46
C GLU A 436 -15.55 -20.31 -54.13
N GLU A 437 -16.83 -20.66 -54.09
CA GLU A 437 -17.47 -21.18 -52.85
C GLU A 437 -16.85 -22.52 -52.40
N ASP A 438 -16.35 -23.32 -53.31
CA ASP A 438 -15.63 -24.58 -53.09
C ASP A 438 -14.14 -24.39 -52.69
N HIS A 439 -13.72 -23.14 -52.45
CA HIS A 439 -12.36 -22.73 -52.12
C HIS A 439 -11.33 -22.83 -53.27
N LEU A 440 -11.73 -23.16 -54.52
CA LEU A 440 -10.82 -23.14 -55.67
C LEU A 440 -10.35 -21.70 -55.94
N LEU A 441 -9.05 -21.55 -56.19
CA LEU A 441 -8.47 -20.26 -56.52
C LEU A 441 -8.74 -19.90 -57.97
N ILE A 442 -9.49 -18.82 -58.22
CA ILE A 442 -9.74 -18.24 -59.53
C ILE A 442 -8.51 -17.49 -60.04
N GLY A 443 -7.91 -16.69 -59.16
CA GLY A 443 -6.75 -15.85 -59.50
C GLY A 443 -6.44 -14.85 -58.41
N VAL A 444 -5.46 -14.00 -58.68
CA VAL A 444 -5.01 -12.93 -57.77
C VAL A 444 -5.44 -11.58 -58.35
N ASN A 445 -6.35 -10.91 -57.67
CA ASN A 445 -6.78 -9.57 -58.02
C ASN A 445 -5.82 -8.55 -57.43
N LYS A 446 -5.21 -7.73 -58.33
CA LYS A 446 -4.35 -6.61 -57.93
C LYS A 446 -5.01 -5.31 -58.39
N ALA A 447 -5.29 -4.41 -57.42
CA ALA A 447 -5.92 -3.15 -57.75
C ALA A 447 -5.17 -1.98 -57.07
N ILE A 448 -5.10 -0.87 -57.82
CA ILE A 448 -4.52 0.41 -57.37
C ILE A 448 -5.54 1.50 -57.66
N SER A 449 -5.76 2.41 -56.75
CA SER A 449 -6.64 3.57 -56.91
C SER A 449 -6.22 4.71 -55.97
N SER A 450 -6.81 5.91 -56.14
CA SER A 450 -6.57 7.00 -55.19
C SER A 450 -7.17 6.70 -53.82
N SER A 451 -8.37 6.10 -53.81
CA SER A 451 -9.07 5.68 -52.58
C SER A 451 -9.86 4.38 -52.84
N MET A 452 -10.17 3.67 -51.73
CA MET A 452 -10.92 2.44 -51.76
C MET A 452 -11.88 2.35 -50.58
N ILE A 453 -13.06 1.81 -50.79
CA ILE A 453 -14.01 1.50 -49.70
C ILE A 453 -14.30 0.01 -49.73
N ILE A 454 -14.06 -0.65 -48.60
CA ILE A 454 -14.31 -2.08 -48.40
C ILE A 454 -15.49 -2.22 -47.43
N TYR A 455 -16.51 -2.94 -47.84
CA TYR A 455 -17.67 -3.26 -47.00
C TYR A 455 -17.60 -4.72 -46.56
N MET A 456 -17.88 -4.96 -45.32
CA MET A 456 -17.93 -6.29 -44.70
C MET A 456 -19.35 -6.77 -44.55
N ASP A 457 -19.56 -8.08 -44.59
CA ASP A 457 -20.80 -8.74 -44.24
C ASP A 457 -20.86 -9.10 -42.74
N ASP A 458 -21.97 -9.69 -42.31
CA ASP A 458 -22.17 -10.10 -40.90
C ASP A 458 -21.23 -11.23 -40.49
N LEU A 459 -20.68 -12.00 -41.43
CA LEU A 459 -19.67 -13.05 -41.20
C LEU A 459 -18.24 -12.54 -41.22
N GLN A 460 -18.06 -11.21 -41.29
CA GLN A 460 -16.76 -10.55 -41.39
C GLN A 460 -15.95 -10.92 -42.65
N LYS A 461 -16.64 -11.25 -43.77
CA LYS A 461 -16.07 -11.43 -45.09
C LYS A 461 -16.25 -10.14 -45.88
N VAL A 462 -15.39 -9.97 -46.88
CA VAL A 462 -15.49 -8.84 -47.82
C VAL A 462 -16.76 -9.04 -48.66
N LYS A 463 -17.73 -8.10 -48.51
CA LYS A 463 -18.99 -8.09 -49.27
C LYS A 463 -18.86 -7.32 -50.57
N LYS A 464 -18.16 -6.18 -50.56
CA LYS A 464 -18.03 -5.28 -51.71
C LYS A 464 -16.78 -4.44 -51.56
N ILE A 465 -16.07 -4.24 -52.68
CA ILE A 465 -14.97 -3.28 -52.79
C ILE A 465 -15.38 -2.23 -53.84
N THR A 466 -15.18 -0.95 -53.50
CA THR A 466 -15.38 0.16 -54.46
C THR A 466 -14.08 0.91 -54.57
N TRP A 467 -13.51 0.94 -55.74
CA TRP A 467 -12.33 1.72 -56.08
C TRP A 467 -12.75 3.08 -56.59
N ILE A 468 -12.08 4.12 -56.16
CA ILE A 468 -12.45 5.52 -56.43
C ILE A 468 -11.27 6.24 -57.04
N GLN A 469 -11.53 6.96 -58.17
CA GLN A 469 -10.57 7.76 -58.92
C GLN A 469 -9.44 6.92 -59.57
N LYS A 470 -9.49 6.84 -60.90
CA LYS A 470 -8.49 6.18 -61.76
C LYS A 470 -8.11 4.75 -61.30
N PRO A 471 -9.05 3.85 -61.10
CA PRO A 471 -8.70 2.48 -60.71
C PRO A 471 -8.00 1.76 -61.82
N THR A 472 -6.90 1.07 -61.48
CA THR A 472 -6.36 -0.03 -62.25
C THR A 472 -6.68 -1.30 -61.49
N ASN A 473 -7.35 -2.25 -62.14
CA ASN A 473 -7.78 -3.50 -61.52
C ASN A 473 -7.55 -4.66 -62.52
N VAL A 474 -6.68 -5.61 -62.16
CA VAL A 474 -6.29 -6.74 -63.00
C VAL A 474 -6.41 -8.02 -62.18
N LEU A 475 -7.05 -9.04 -62.78
CA LEU A 475 -7.08 -10.40 -62.25
C LEU A 475 -6.02 -11.23 -62.97
N TYR A 476 -5.01 -11.64 -62.22
CA TYR A 476 -3.91 -12.46 -62.73
C TYR A 476 -4.18 -13.94 -62.39
N PRO A 477 -3.97 -14.87 -63.34
CA PRO A 477 -3.76 -16.27 -62.97
C PRO A 477 -2.58 -16.36 -62.01
N GLU A 478 -2.70 -17.12 -60.91
CA GLU A 478 -1.64 -17.16 -59.88
C GLU A 478 -0.26 -17.50 -60.41
N ARG A 479 -0.23 -18.40 -61.40
CA ARG A 479 1.03 -18.87 -62.01
C ARG A 479 1.78 -17.80 -62.82
N VAL A 480 1.11 -16.75 -63.23
CA VAL A 480 1.66 -15.66 -64.05
C VAL A 480 2.21 -14.53 -63.17
N LEU A 481 1.70 -14.39 -61.97
CA LEU A 481 2.13 -13.30 -61.07
C LEU A 481 3.50 -13.63 -60.45
N PRO A 482 4.54 -12.81 -60.70
CA PRO A 482 5.85 -13.00 -60.10
C PRO A 482 5.80 -13.00 -58.58
N ALA A 483 6.71 -13.73 -57.92
CA ALA A 483 6.73 -13.86 -56.47
C ALA A 483 6.87 -12.52 -55.76
N GLU A 484 7.68 -11.60 -56.29
CA GLU A 484 7.87 -10.25 -55.80
C GLU A 484 6.59 -9.40 -55.84
N GLU A 485 5.70 -9.67 -56.80
CA GLU A 485 4.43 -8.97 -56.96
C GLU A 485 3.29 -9.56 -56.07
N LYS A 486 3.52 -10.74 -55.50
CA LYS A 486 2.61 -11.33 -54.49
C LYS A 486 2.70 -10.65 -53.12
N ARG A 487 3.54 -9.64 -52.97
CA ARG A 487 3.66 -8.80 -51.78
C ARG A 487 3.57 -7.33 -52.16
N LEU A 488 2.72 -6.57 -51.50
CA LEU A 488 2.70 -5.11 -51.64
C LEU A 488 3.98 -4.53 -51.01
N ARG A 489 4.39 -3.37 -51.48
CA ARG A 489 5.53 -2.64 -50.90
C ARG A 489 5.25 -2.41 -49.40
N ASP A 490 6.28 -2.60 -48.57
CA ASP A 490 6.21 -2.54 -47.11
C ASP A 490 5.40 -3.69 -46.47
N PHE A 491 5.14 -4.76 -47.19
CA PHE A 491 4.51 -5.95 -46.62
C PHE A 491 5.29 -6.44 -45.41
N LYS A 492 4.54 -6.64 -44.30
CA LYS A 492 5.09 -7.15 -43.07
C LYS A 492 4.07 -8.09 -42.41
N TRP A 493 4.46 -9.34 -42.28
CA TRP A 493 3.72 -10.29 -41.45
C TRP A 493 4.52 -10.61 -40.20
N VAL A 494 3.97 -10.32 -39.02
CA VAL A 494 4.64 -10.47 -37.73
C VAL A 494 4.06 -11.69 -37.05
N GLU A 495 4.83 -12.77 -37.00
CA GLU A 495 4.44 -13.99 -36.27
C GLU A 495 4.98 -14.01 -34.86
N THR A 496 6.21 -13.49 -34.70
CA THR A 496 6.88 -13.42 -33.39
C THR A 496 6.33 -12.29 -32.53
N GLY A 497 6.14 -12.59 -31.25
CA GLY A 497 5.70 -11.60 -30.28
C GLY A 497 4.18 -11.42 -30.15
N ARG A 498 3.37 -12.06 -31.01
CA ARG A 498 1.91 -12.10 -30.84
C ARG A 498 1.58 -12.83 -29.51
N PRO A 499 0.91 -12.22 -28.53
CA PRO A 499 0.49 -12.91 -27.33
C PRO A 499 -0.70 -13.82 -27.67
N LEU A 500 -0.55 -15.12 -27.47
CA LEU A 500 -1.61 -16.11 -27.70
C LEU A 500 -2.36 -16.51 -26.43
N LYS A 501 -1.78 -16.20 -25.27
CA LYS A 501 -2.35 -16.38 -23.95
C LYS A 501 -1.93 -15.24 -23.03
N LYS A 502 -2.62 -15.08 -21.91
CA LYS A 502 -2.37 -14.02 -20.93
C LYS A 502 -0.90 -13.93 -20.49
N ALA A 503 -0.20 -15.05 -20.33
CA ALA A 503 1.19 -15.04 -19.87
C ALA A 503 2.16 -14.43 -20.90
N ASP A 504 1.84 -14.47 -22.19
CA ASP A 504 2.71 -14.04 -23.27
C ASP A 504 2.87 -12.51 -23.35
N ILE A 505 2.04 -11.75 -22.63
CA ILE A 505 2.19 -10.29 -22.57
C ILE A 505 3.49 -9.86 -21.88
N PHE A 506 4.12 -10.72 -21.09
CA PHE A 506 5.35 -10.44 -20.36
C PHE A 506 6.64 -10.85 -21.09
N ASN A 507 6.54 -11.54 -22.22
CA ASN A 507 7.67 -12.10 -22.98
C ASN A 507 8.19 -11.13 -24.04
#